data_1d69aa66e9a8c48d45d1fb0efed32174
#
_entry.id   1d69aa66e9a8c48d45d1fb0efed32174
#
_cell.length_a   1.000
_cell.length_b   1.000
_cell.length_c   1.000
_cell.angle_alpha   90.00
_cell.angle_beta   90.00
_cell.angle_gamma   90.00
#
_symmetry.space_group_name_H-M   'P 1'
#
loop_
_entity.id
_entity.type
_entity.pdbx_description
1 polymer ?
#
loop_
_entity_poly.entity_id
_entity_poly.type
_entity_poly.pdbx_seq_one_letter_code
_entity_poly.pdbx_strand_id
1 'polypeptide(L)'
;MIPAISNIALPAFDHTEAFPKLADMGYVGIEVAPSRIWRDTWRGLGSQDVAAYRKAIEDAGLTVVGLHSLVFDHPELQLFGDAASVSATLDFMAHLSGVCRDLGGHTLIWGGGRKRGNVGAEEAFARAVDFMQTLCERTAEHGTVFCFEPLGPNDSDFVNGLDEARAIMNAVGCGNLRLQVDAKALVENGEVEQAVFDDARDHLVHVHANEPGLDVLGRSGQIDHAMIGKMLADIGYAGYVSAEQRMLSETDYMNDARESYETLRRYYDAG
;
A
#
# COMPACT_ATOMS: atom_id res chain seq x y z
N MET A 1 13.65 7.42 -8.04
CA MET A 1 12.34 6.82 -7.65
C MET A 1 11.24 7.88 -7.88
N ILE A 2 9.98 7.50 -7.87
CA ILE A 2 8.86 8.39 -8.23
C ILE A 2 8.10 8.76 -6.93
N PRO A 3 8.02 10.06 -6.57
CA PRO A 3 7.37 10.47 -5.33
C PRO A 3 5.84 10.39 -5.43
N ALA A 4 5.23 9.72 -4.47
CA ALA A 4 3.79 9.63 -4.31
C ALA A 4 3.37 9.91 -2.86
N ILE A 5 2.10 10.15 -2.63
CA ILE A 5 1.52 10.34 -1.31
C ILE A 5 0.18 9.63 -1.20
N SER A 6 -0.08 9.05 -0.05
CA SER A 6 -1.38 8.48 0.25
C SER A 6 -2.41 9.57 0.56
N ASN A 7 -3.65 9.36 0.10
CA ASN A 7 -4.78 10.24 0.41
C ASN A 7 -5.21 10.20 1.89
N ILE A 8 -4.63 9.31 2.73
CA ILE A 8 -4.86 9.37 4.17
C ILE A 8 -4.25 10.61 4.82
N ALA A 9 -3.31 11.26 4.12
CA ALA A 9 -2.73 12.57 4.50
C ALA A 9 -3.70 13.75 4.32
N LEU A 10 -4.83 13.53 3.66
CA LEU A 10 -5.75 14.58 3.22
C LEU A 10 -7.10 14.49 3.97
N PRO A 11 -7.91 15.55 3.97
CA PRO A 11 -9.26 15.52 4.54
C PRO A 11 -10.12 14.40 3.93
N ALA A 12 -10.86 13.66 4.76
CA ALA A 12 -11.72 12.59 4.27
C ALA A 12 -12.89 13.15 3.46
N PHE A 13 -13.23 12.50 2.35
CA PHE A 13 -14.38 12.77 1.47
C PHE A 13 -14.37 14.10 0.72
N ASP A 14 -13.44 15.00 1.02
CA ASP A 14 -13.36 16.34 0.41
C ASP A 14 -11.90 16.81 0.32
N HIS A 15 -11.14 16.26 -0.63
CA HIS A 15 -9.71 16.55 -0.76
C HIS A 15 -9.22 16.76 -2.20
N THR A 16 -10.11 16.76 -3.17
CA THR A 16 -9.70 16.92 -4.58
C THR A 16 -9.05 18.26 -4.88
N GLU A 17 -9.38 19.31 -4.12
CA GLU A 17 -8.74 20.62 -4.22
C GLU A 17 -7.26 20.64 -3.77
N ALA A 18 -6.82 19.58 -3.06
CA ALA A 18 -5.42 19.43 -2.69
C ALA A 18 -4.54 18.93 -3.84
N PHE A 19 -5.10 18.24 -4.82
CA PHE A 19 -4.34 17.58 -5.89
C PHE A 19 -3.46 18.53 -6.70
N PRO A 20 -3.96 19.69 -7.20
CA PRO A 20 -3.09 20.64 -7.90
C PRO A 20 -1.93 21.14 -7.04
N LYS A 21 -2.15 21.34 -5.74
CA LYS A 21 -1.10 21.79 -4.81
C LYS A 21 -0.05 20.71 -4.57
N LEU A 22 -0.45 19.43 -4.53
CA LEU A 22 0.49 18.30 -4.43
C LEU A 22 1.33 18.17 -5.69
N ALA A 23 0.72 18.32 -6.87
CA ALA A 23 1.45 18.36 -8.14
C ALA A 23 2.45 19.52 -8.20
N ASP A 24 2.05 20.72 -7.76
CA ASP A 24 2.93 21.90 -7.67
C ASP A 24 4.09 21.71 -6.68
N MET A 25 3.94 20.87 -5.67
CA MET A 25 5.02 20.47 -4.76
C MET A 25 6.02 19.53 -5.43
N GLY A 26 5.59 18.76 -6.44
CA GLY A 26 6.40 17.79 -7.17
C GLY A 26 6.00 16.33 -6.93
N TYR A 27 4.92 16.05 -6.21
CA TYR A 27 4.34 14.72 -6.21
C TYR A 27 3.87 14.32 -7.61
N VAL A 28 4.06 13.04 -7.96
CA VAL A 28 3.67 12.49 -9.26
C VAL A 28 2.48 11.54 -9.12
N GLY A 29 2.38 10.86 -7.98
CA GLY A 29 1.36 9.85 -7.74
C GLY A 29 0.53 10.08 -6.49
N ILE A 30 -0.74 9.63 -6.57
CA ILE A 30 -1.65 9.48 -5.42
C ILE A 30 -1.89 8.01 -5.19
N GLU A 31 -1.62 7.55 -3.98
CA GLU A 31 -2.04 6.24 -3.51
C GLU A 31 -3.37 6.37 -2.76
N VAL A 32 -4.27 5.44 -2.98
CA VAL A 32 -5.67 5.61 -2.65
C VAL A 32 -6.11 4.63 -1.57
N ALA A 33 -6.54 5.15 -0.42
CA ALA A 33 -7.37 4.44 0.55
C ALA A 33 -8.84 4.68 0.19
N PRO A 34 -9.59 3.68 -0.29
CA PRO A 34 -10.97 3.86 -0.80
C PRO A 34 -11.91 4.48 0.22
N SER A 35 -11.82 4.06 1.47
CA SER A 35 -12.64 4.57 2.59
C SER A 35 -12.44 6.06 2.92
N ARG A 36 -11.39 6.68 2.37
CA ARG A 36 -11.17 8.14 2.49
C ARG A 36 -11.93 8.95 1.44
N ILE A 37 -12.48 8.28 0.43
CA ILE A 37 -13.19 8.91 -0.70
C ILE A 37 -14.67 8.56 -0.63
N TRP A 38 -15.00 7.28 -0.51
CA TRP A 38 -16.36 6.75 -0.60
C TRP A 38 -16.82 6.20 0.75
N ARG A 39 -18.08 6.50 1.10
CA ARG A 39 -18.70 5.99 2.33
C ARG A 39 -19.15 4.53 2.20
N ASP A 40 -19.37 4.08 0.99
CA ASP A 40 -19.58 2.68 0.64
C ASP A 40 -18.55 2.34 -0.43
N THR A 41 -17.57 1.51 -0.07
CA THR A 41 -16.46 1.12 -0.94
C THR A 41 -16.74 -0.16 -1.70
N TRP A 42 -17.92 -0.74 -1.53
CA TRP A 42 -18.29 -2.01 -2.15
C TRP A 42 -19.55 -1.90 -3.01
N ARG A 43 -20.73 -2.08 -2.37
CA ARG A 43 -22.00 -2.33 -3.08
C ARG A 43 -22.61 -1.08 -3.67
N GLY A 44 -22.39 0.06 -3.05
CA GLY A 44 -22.87 1.37 -3.49
C GLY A 44 -21.91 2.12 -4.41
N LEU A 45 -20.68 1.61 -4.61
CA LEU A 45 -19.68 2.28 -5.45
C LEU A 45 -19.95 2.05 -6.93
N GLY A 46 -20.31 3.14 -7.62
CA GLY A 46 -20.59 3.12 -9.06
C GLY A 46 -19.36 3.46 -9.92
N SER A 47 -19.35 2.98 -11.17
CA SER A 47 -18.26 3.29 -12.11
C SER A 47 -18.10 4.79 -12.39
N GLN A 48 -19.16 5.57 -12.28
CA GLN A 48 -19.12 7.04 -12.46
C GLN A 48 -18.37 7.72 -11.33
N ASP A 49 -18.53 7.24 -10.08
CA ASP A 49 -17.82 7.78 -8.92
C ASP A 49 -16.31 7.52 -9.04
N VAL A 50 -15.95 6.31 -9.47
CA VAL A 50 -14.55 5.91 -9.74
C VAL A 50 -13.94 6.77 -10.85
N ALA A 51 -14.65 6.93 -11.97
CA ALA A 51 -14.20 7.74 -13.11
C ALA A 51 -14.05 9.23 -12.75
N ALA A 52 -14.95 9.78 -11.93
CA ALA A 52 -14.90 11.16 -11.48
C ALA A 52 -13.67 11.41 -10.61
N TYR A 53 -13.34 10.49 -9.69
CA TYR A 53 -12.17 10.63 -8.84
C TYR A 53 -10.86 10.48 -9.63
N ARG A 54 -10.79 9.49 -10.53
CA ARG A 54 -9.67 9.35 -11.47
C ARG A 54 -9.45 10.64 -12.24
N LYS A 55 -10.51 11.19 -12.82
CA LYS A 55 -10.43 12.43 -13.60
C LYS A 55 -9.89 13.60 -12.77
N ALA A 56 -10.30 13.75 -11.51
CA ALA A 56 -9.81 14.82 -10.65
C ALA A 56 -8.29 14.72 -10.41
N ILE A 57 -7.75 13.50 -10.28
CA ILE A 57 -6.31 13.26 -10.14
C ILE A 57 -5.59 13.59 -11.46
N GLU A 58 -6.09 13.07 -12.58
CA GLU A 58 -5.48 13.29 -13.91
C GLU A 58 -5.53 14.77 -14.34
N ASP A 59 -6.63 15.48 -14.06
CA ASP A 59 -6.76 16.93 -14.34
C ASP A 59 -5.72 17.76 -13.56
N ALA A 60 -5.27 17.29 -12.41
CA ALA A 60 -4.21 17.91 -11.63
C ALA A 60 -2.79 17.53 -12.11
N GLY A 61 -2.65 16.67 -13.11
CA GLY A 61 -1.37 16.18 -13.60
C GLY A 61 -0.74 15.06 -12.76
N LEU A 62 -1.52 14.44 -11.88
CA LEU A 62 -1.11 13.31 -11.06
C LEU A 62 -1.57 11.98 -11.67
N THR A 63 -1.00 10.87 -11.18
CA THR A 63 -1.41 9.52 -11.55
C THR A 63 -1.88 8.74 -10.32
N VAL A 64 -2.77 7.77 -10.50
CA VAL A 64 -3.11 6.83 -9.44
C VAL A 64 -2.04 5.75 -9.37
N VAL A 65 -1.43 5.55 -8.21
CA VAL A 65 -0.43 4.51 -7.97
C VAL A 65 -1.10 3.15 -7.79
N GLY A 66 -2.05 3.10 -6.86
CA GLY A 66 -2.73 1.89 -6.46
C GLY A 66 -3.63 2.13 -5.26
N LEU A 67 -4.06 1.04 -4.64
CA LEU A 67 -4.90 1.06 -3.44
C LEU A 67 -4.14 0.50 -2.24
N HIS A 68 -4.44 1.06 -1.07
CA HIS A 68 -4.03 0.51 0.23
C HIS A 68 -5.15 0.65 1.26
N SER A 69 -4.92 0.23 2.51
CA SER A 69 -5.95 0.23 3.56
C SER A 69 -7.24 -0.48 3.14
N LEU A 70 -7.11 -1.59 2.40
CA LEU A 70 -8.15 -2.23 1.59
C LEU A 70 -9.41 -2.60 2.37
N VAL A 71 -9.28 -3.08 3.61
CA VAL A 71 -10.39 -3.56 4.45
C VAL A 71 -10.63 -2.68 5.68
N PHE A 72 -10.16 -1.45 5.66
CA PHE A 72 -10.23 -0.56 6.83
C PHE A 72 -11.66 -0.29 7.31
N ASP A 73 -12.59 -0.12 6.40
CA ASP A 73 -14.02 0.10 6.65
C ASP A 73 -14.86 -1.19 6.68
N HIS A 74 -14.20 -2.35 6.51
CA HIS A 74 -14.82 -3.67 6.50
C HIS A 74 -14.09 -4.64 7.47
N PRO A 75 -14.15 -4.40 8.79
CA PRO A 75 -13.42 -5.21 9.77
C PRO A 75 -13.91 -6.67 9.85
N GLU A 76 -15.10 -6.97 9.30
CA GLU A 76 -15.64 -8.32 9.16
C GLU A 76 -14.94 -9.15 8.09
N LEU A 77 -14.23 -8.49 7.14
CA LEU A 77 -13.52 -9.16 6.07
C LEU A 77 -12.12 -9.58 6.54
N GLN A 78 -11.90 -10.88 6.61
CA GLN A 78 -10.68 -11.44 7.18
C GLN A 78 -10.21 -12.68 6.42
N LEU A 79 -8.88 -12.80 6.29
CA LEU A 79 -8.23 -13.98 5.68
C LEU A 79 -8.45 -15.26 6.49
N PHE A 80 -8.44 -15.14 7.82
CA PHE A 80 -8.53 -16.28 8.74
C PHE A 80 -9.90 -16.39 9.42
N GLY A 81 -10.93 -15.75 8.87
CA GLY A 81 -12.31 -15.88 9.32
C GLY A 81 -12.92 -17.25 9.01
N ASP A 82 -14.22 -17.37 9.23
CA ASP A 82 -14.99 -18.52 8.76
C ASP A 82 -15.14 -18.52 7.23
N ALA A 83 -15.69 -19.60 6.68
CA ALA A 83 -15.81 -19.77 5.23
C ALA A 83 -16.64 -18.65 4.55
N ALA A 84 -17.64 -18.09 5.25
CA ALA A 84 -18.45 -17.00 4.71
C ALA A 84 -17.65 -15.69 4.67
N SER A 85 -16.90 -15.37 5.72
CA SER A 85 -16.01 -14.22 5.79
C SER A 85 -14.91 -14.31 4.74
N VAL A 86 -14.25 -15.47 4.60
CA VAL A 86 -13.21 -15.70 3.58
C VAL A 86 -13.76 -15.52 2.17
N SER A 87 -14.93 -16.07 1.86
CA SER A 87 -15.58 -15.88 0.55
C SER A 87 -15.93 -14.43 0.29
N ALA A 88 -16.48 -13.71 1.26
CA ALA A 88 -16.79 -12.29 1.15
C ALA A 88 -15.52 -11.45 0.96
N THR A 89 -14.43 -11.80 1.65
CA THR A 89 -13.12 -11.13 1.49
C THR A 89 -12.58 -11.32 0.08
N LEU A 90 -12.66 -12.53 -0.50
CA LEU A 90 -12.29 -12.79 -1.90
C LEU A 90 -13.12 -11.93 -2.87
N ASP A 91 -14.44 -11.85 -2.68
CA ASP A 91 -15.31 -11.06 -3.55
C ASP A 91 -14.99 -9.57 -3.46
N PHE A 92 -14.74 -9.08 -2.25
CA PHE A 92 -14.38 -7.68 -2.02
C PHE A 92 -13.00 -7.33 -2.61
N MET A 93 -11.99 -8.17 -2.39
CA MET A 93 -10.66 -7.94 -2.96
C MET A 93 -10.68 -7.96 -4.50
N ALA A 94 -11.45 -8.88 -5.10
CA ALA A 94 -11.63 -8.89 -6.55
C ALA A 94 -12.35 -7.63 -7.06
N HIS A 95 -13.34 -7.13 -6.32
CA HIS A 95 -13.98 -5.85 -6.61
C HIS A 95 -12.98 -4.68 -6.52
N LEU A 96 -12.19 -4.58 -5.44
CA LEU A 96 -11.17 -3.54 -5.31
C LEU A 96 -10.11 -3.60 -6.41
N SER A 97 -9.74 -4.80 -6.87
CA SER A 97 -8.85 -4.95 -8.02
C SER A 97 -9.44 -4.33 -9.29
N GLY A 98 -10.75 -4.52 -9.54
CA GLY A 98 -11.47 -3.83 -10.61
C GLY A 98 -11.50 -2.32 -10.44
N VAL A 99 -11.76 -1.83 -9.23
CA VAL A 99 -11.72 -0.39 -8.89
C VAL A 99 -10.33 0.19 -9.12
N CYS A 100 -9.28 -0.50 -8.69
CA CYS A 100 -7.89 -0.10 -8.90
C CYS A 100 -7.57 0.06 -10.40
N ARG A 101 -7.93 -0.94 -11.21
CA ARG A 101 -7.81 -0.88 -12.68
C ARG A 101 -8.55 0.33 -13.27
N ASP A 102 -9.80 0.53 -12.88
CA ASP A 102 -10.65 1.58 -13.43
C ASP A 102 -10.19 2.99 -13.02
N LEU A 103 -9.55 3.11 -11.84
CA LEU A 103 -8.82 4.30 -11.42
C LEU A 103 -7.52 4.54 -12.22
N GLY A 104 -7.02 3.54 -12.93
CA GLY A 104 -5.71 3.60 -13.61
C GLY A 104 -4.53 3.24 -12.70
N GLY A 105 -4.81 2.69 -11.50
CA GLY A 105 -3.81 2.21 -10.56
C GLY A 105 -3.30 0.80 -10.90
N HIS A 106 -2.24 0.39 -10.21
CA HIS A 106 -1.61 -0.90 -10.48
C HIS A 106 -1.49 -1.80 -9.24
N THR A 107 -1.16 -1.25 -8.07
CA THR A 107 -0.89 -2.03 -6.86
C THR A 107 -2.06 -2.04 -5.88
N LEU A 108 -2.25 -3.16 -5.17
CA LEU A 108 -3.16 -3.27 -4.03
C LEU A 108 -2.36 -3.78 -2.83
N ILE A 109 -2.17 -2.91 -1.84
CA ILE A 109 -1.36 -3.19 -0.66
C ILE A 109 -2.26 -3.68 0.47
N TRP A 110 -2.08 -4.95 0.85
CA TRP A 110 -2.90 -5.59 1.86
C TRP A 110 -2.18 -5.72 3.20
N GLY A 111 -2.41 -4.76 4.08
CA GLY A 111 -1.87 -4.72 5.44
C GLY A 111 -2.82 -5.34 6.48
N GLY A 112 -3.96 -4.72 6.74
CA GLY A 112 -4.92 -5.14 7.77
C GLY A 112 -5.80 -6.33 7.39
N GLY A 113 -6.60 -6.84 8.37
CA GLY A 113 -7.59 -7.90 8.12
C GLY A 113 -7.01 -9.31 7.97
N ARG A 114 -5.77 -9.56 8.42
CA ARG A 114 -5.07 -10.84 8.24
C ARG A 114 -4.34 -11.36 9.49
N LYS A 115 -4.80 -10.97 10.68
CA LYS A 115 -4.30 -11.59 11.92
C LYS A 115 -4.74 -13.04 11.97
N ARG A 116 -3.77 -13.96 12.16
CA ARG A 116 -4.06 -15.41 12.23
C ARG A 116 -4.64 -15.83 13.58
N GLY A 117 -4.38 -15.09 14.64
CA GLY A 117 -4.86 -15.38 15.98
C GLY A 117 -4.42 -16.79 16.44
N ASN A 118 -5.40 -17.65 16.71
CA ASN A 118 -5.15 -19.02 17.16
C ASN A 118 -4.84 -20.03 16.04
N VAL A 119 -4.83 -19.61 14.77
CA VAL A 119 -4.50 -20.49 13.64
C VAL A 119 -3.00 -20.81 13.68
N GLY A 120 -2.63 -22.09 13.59
CA GLY A 120 -1.23 -22.51 13.56
C GLY A 120 -0.48 -21.95 12.34
N ALA A 121 0.84 -21.74 12.45
CA ALA A 121 1.62 -21.11 11.38
C ALA A 121 1.56 -21.86 10.04
N GLU A 122 1.68 -23.19 10.05
CA GLU A 122 1.59 -24.00 8.82
C GLU A 122 0.19 -23.92 8.18
N GLU A 123 -0.88 -23.96 8.98
CA GLU A 123 -2.24 -23.83 8.50
C GLU A 123 -2.48 -22.41 7.95
N ALA A 124 -1.99 -21.37 8.64
CA ALA A 124 -2.11 -20.00 8.20
C ALA A 124 -1.40 -19.78 6.85
N PHE A 125 -0.21 -20.32 6.68
CA PHE A 125 0.51 -20.30 5.42
C PHE A 125 -0.28 -20.98 4.29
N ALA A 126 -0.75 -22.21 4.52
CA ALA A 126 -1.53 -22.95 3.52
C ALA A 126 -2.82 -22.20 3.14
N ARG A 127 -3.57 -21.68 4.12
CA ARG A 127 -4.79 -20.88 3.87
C ARG A 127 -4.51 -19.60 3.09
N ALA A 128 -3.39 -18.93 3.38
CA ALA A 128 -2.99 -17.74 2.66
C ALA A 128 -2.61 -18.05 1.21
N VAL A 129 -1.92 -19.16 0.97
CA VAL A 129 -1.58 -19.62 -0.39
C VAL A 129 -2.85 -19.92 -1.18
N ASP A 130 -3.76 -20.72 -0.65
CA ASP A 130 -5.03 -21.09 -1.30
C ASP A 130 -5.90 -19.85 -1.60
N PHE A 131 -5.96 -18.91 -0.64
CA PHE A 131 -6.68 -17.64 -0.80
C PHE A 131 -6.08 -16.82 -1.95
N MET A 132 -4.76 -16.63 -1.95
CA MET A 132 -4.09 -15.81 -2.95
C MET A 132 -4.09 -16.45 -4.33
N GLN A 133 -4.00 -17.78 -4.45
CA GLN A 133 -4.18 -18.46 -5.73
C GLN A 133 -5.56 -18.16 -6.31
N THR A 134 -6.62 -18.33 -5.52
CA THR A 134 -8.00 -18.03 -5.92
C THR A 134 -8.16 -16.55 -6.31
N LEU A 135 -7.59 -15.63 -5.53
CA LEU A 135 -7.66 -14.20 -5.82
C LEU A 135 -6.90 -13.84 -7.11
N CYS A 136 -5.71 -14.38 -7.29
CA CYS A 136 -4.91 -14.19 -8.50
C CYS A 136 -5.64 -14.67 -9.76
N GLU A 137 -6.28 -15.84 -9.71
CA GLU A 137 -7.07 -16.36 -10.82
C GLU A 137 -8.25 -15.44 -11.16
N ARG A 138 -8.99 -14.97 -10.14
CA ARG A 138 -10.14 -14.07 -10.33
C ARG A 138 -9.78 -12.71 -10.90
N THR A 139 -8.55 -12.26 -10.68
CA THR A 139 -8.09 -10.91 -11.06
C THR A 139 -7.04 -10.92 -12.18
N ALA A 140 -6.79 -12.06 -12.82
CA ALA A 140 -5.75 -12.23 -13.84
C ALA A 140 -5.85 -11.22 -14.99
N GLU A 141 -7.08 -10.90 -15.42
CA GLU A 141 -7.34 -9.98 -16.52
C GLU A 141 -7.42 -8.50 -16.11
N HIS A 142 -7.27 -8.18 -14.81
CA HIS A 142 -7.37 -6.80 -14.35
C HIS A 142 -6.10 -5.98 -14.62
N GLY A 143 -4.94 -6.62 -14.77
CA GLY A 143 -3.65 -5.92 -14.92
C GLY A 143 -3.14 -5.28 -13.63
N THR A 144 -3.70 -5.64 -12.48
CA THR A 144 -3.30 -5.19 -11.16
C THR A 144 -2.49 -6.25 -10.43
N VAL A 145 -1.73 -5.85 -9.42
CA VAL A 145 -0.97 -6.77 -8.57
C VAL A 145 -1.30 -6.56 -7.09
N PHE A 146 -1.38 -7.65 -6.36
CA PHE A 146 -1.49 -7.62 -4.90
C PHE A 146 -0.11 -7.71 -4.26
N CYS A 147 0.04 -7.06 -3.11
CA CYS A 147 1.19 -7.22 -2.23
C CYS A 147 0.69 -7.51 -0.82
N PHE A 148 1.21 -8.57 -0.17
CA PHE A 148 1.14 -8.62 1.27
C PHE A 148 2.11 -7.60 1.83
N GLU A 149 1.61 -6.68 2.63
CA GLU A 149 2.43 -5.70 3.31
C GLU A 149 3.03 -6.33 4.57
N PRO A 150 4.36 -6.46 4.69
CA PRO A 150 4.97 -6.81 5.97
C PRO A 150 4.62 -5.75 7.01
N LEU A 151 4.18 -6.19 8.19
CA LEU A 151 3.81 -5.29 9.29
C LEU A 151 4.63 -5.60 10.53
N GLY A 152 4.82 -4.61 11.38
CA GLY A 152 5.47 -4.81 12.67
C GLY A 152 4.70 -5.81 13.55
N PRO A 153 5.39 -6.46 14.53
CA PRO A 153 4.81 -7.52 15.36
C PRO A 153 3.69 -7.03 16.29
N ASN A 154 3.57 -5.71 16.49
CA ASN A 154 2.46 -5.11 17.23
C ASN A 154 1.19 -4.95 16.37
N ASP A 155 1.35 -4.84 15.05
CA ASP A 155 0.26 -4.58 14.12
C ASP A 155 -0.32 -5.86 13.54
N SER A 156 0.51 -6.89 13.30
CA SER A 156 0.10 -8.18 12.77
C SER A 156 0.87 -9.34 13.44
N ASP A 157 0.28 -10.54 13.41
CA ASP A 157 0.90 -11.81 13.79
C ASP A 157 1.06 -12.75 12.57
N PHE A 158 0.96 -12.17 11.36
CA PHE A 158 1.10 -12.91 10.10
C PHE A 158 1.68 -12.00 9.01
N VAL A 159 2.71 -12.46 8.34
CA VAL A 159 3.54 -11.73 7.38
C VAL A 159 4.14 -10.47 8.04
N ASN A 160 5.12 -10.72 8.89
CA ASN A 160 5.88 -9.65 9.52
C ASN A 160 7.12 -9.27 8.68
N GLY A 161 7.77 -10.23 8.03
CA GLY A 161 8.97 -9.99 7.23
C GLY A 161 8.76 -10.15 5.72
N LEU A 162 9.69 -9.58 4.95
CA LEU A 162 9.75 -9.76 3.50
C LEU A 162 9.96 -11.22 3.09
N ASP A 163 10.68 -12.00 3.90
CA ASP A 163 10.89 -13.43 3.66
C ASP A 163 9.57 -14.22 3.73
N GLU A 164 8.68 -13.90 4.69
CA GLU A 164 7.37 -14.52 4.78
C GLU A 164 6.49 -14.15 3.56
N ALA A 165 6.46 -12.87 3.18
CA ALA A 165 5.74 -12.42 1.99
C ALA A 165 6.26 -13.12 0.72
N ARG A 166 7.59 -13.24 0.57
CA ARG A 166 8.24 -13.91 -0.55
C ARG A 166 7.96 -15.41 -0.56
N ALA A 167 7.93 -16.06 0.59
CA ALA A 167 7.60 -17.48 0.69
C ALA A 167 6.17 -17.76 0.20
N ILE A 168 5.20 -16.92 0.58
CA ILE A 168 3.82 -17.03 0.09
C ILE A 168 3.77 -16.75 -1.42
N MET A 169 4.39 -15.67 -1.90
CA MET A 169 4.44 -15.33 -3.32
C MET A 169 4.98 -16.50 -4.17
N ASN A 170 6.08 -17.12 -3.73
CA ASN A 170 6.68 -18.25 -4.42
C ASN A 170 5.77 -19.49 -4.42
N ALA A 171 5.09 -19.77 -3.30
CA ALA A 171 4.17 -20.90 -3.19
C ALA A 171 2.90 -20.70 -4.04
N VAL A 172 2.41 -19.47 -4.15
CA VAL A 172 1.27 -19.10 -5.01
C VAL A 172 1.66 -19.21 -6.49
N GLY A 173 2.83 -18.75 -6.87
CA GLY A 173 3.39 -18.90 -8.24
C GLY A 173 2.66 -18.12 -9.32
N CYS A 174 1.90 -17.06 -8.98
CA CYS A 174 1.17 -16.26 -9.96
C CYS A 174 1.91 -14.95 -10.31
N GLY A 175 1.57 -14.36 -11.48
CA GLY A 175 2.19 -13.14 -11.98
C GLY A 175 1.71 -11.86 -11.28
N ASN A 176 0.55 -11.89 -10.63
CA ASN A 176 -0.11 -10.74 -10.02
C ASN A 176 -0.09 -10.75 -8.47
N LEU A 177 0.85 -11.47 -7.87
CA LEU A 177 1.27 -11.31 -6.48
C LEU A 177 2.73 -10.87 -6.46
N ARG A 178 3.05 -9.76 -5.77
CA ARG A 178 4.38 -9.13 -5.76
C ARG A 178 4.75 -8.70 -4.34
N LEU A 179 5.93 -8.12 -4.19
CA LEU A 179 6.46 -7.64 -2.92
C LEU A 179 6.33 -6.13 -2.79
N GLN A 180 6.16 -5.69 -1.56
CA GLN A 180 6.16 -4.29 -1.14
C GLN A 180 7.06 -4.16 0.09
N VAL A 181 7.71 -3.01 0.24
CA VAL A 181 8.49 -2.62 1.42
C VAL A 181 7.72 -1.55 2.18
N ASP A 182 7.62 -1.72 3.48
CA ASP A 182 7.17 -0.73 4.45
C ASP A 182 8.32 -0.32 5.36
N ALA A 183 8.69 0.96 5.37
CA ALA A 183 9.88 1.45 6.06
C ALA A 183 9.81 1.25 7.59
N LYS A 184 8.65 1.49 8.19
CA LYS A 184 8.41 1.26 9.63
C LYS A 184 8.52 -0.23 9.97
N ALA A 185 7.88 -1.08 9.17
CA ALA A 185 7.90 -2.53 9.38
C ALA A 185 9.32 -3.10 9.27
N LEU A 186 10.13 -2.64 8.31
CA LEU A 186 11.55 -3.05 8.21
C LEU A 186 12.31 -2.76 9.52
N VAL A 187 12.11 -1.58 10.11
CA VAL A 187 12.78 -1.21 11.38
C VAL A 187 12.25 -2.05 12.54
N GLU A 188 10.93 -2.21 12.65
CA GLU A 188 10.31 -2.96 13.74
C GLU A 188 10.65 -4.47 13.71
N ASN A 189 10.90 -5.01 12.52
CA ASN A 189 11.28 -6.41 12.32
C ASN A 189 12.80 -6.64 12.26
N GLY A 190 13.62 -5.57 12.29
CA GLY A 190 15.07 -5.65 12.23
C GLY A 190 15.59 -6.08 10.84
N GLU A 191 14.86 -5.73 9.78
CA GLU A 191 15.15 -6.12 8.39
C GLU A 191 15.82 -5.00 7.57
N VAL A 192 16.34 -3.95 8.20
CA VAL A 192 17.07 -2.87 7.49
C VAL A 192 18.47 -3.35 7.11
N GLU A 193 18.54 -4.28 6.18
CA GLU A 193 19.78 -4.91 5.69
C GLU A 193 19.75 -5.02 4.16
N GLN A 194 20.90 -4.77 3.50
CA GLN A 194 20.99 -4.81 2.03
C GLN A 194 20.53 -6.16 1.43
N ALA A 195 20.84 -7.27 2.10
CA ALA A 195 20.44 -8.60 1.65
C ALA A 195 18.92 -8.76 1.47
N VAL A 196 18.12 -8.13 2.35
CA VAL A 196 16.64 -8.16 2.26
C VAL A 196 16.17 -7.48 0.97
N PHE A 197 16.79 -6.35 0.61
CA PHE A 197 16.47 -5.65 -0.65
C PHE A 197 16.98 -6.40 -1.88
N ASP A 198 18.19 -6.97 -1.81
CA ASP A 198 18.75 -7.77 -2.91
C ASP A 198 17.86 -8.97 -3.24
N ASP A 199 17.33 -9.63 -2.22
CA ASP A 199 16.40 -10.76 -2.35
C ASP A 199 15.01 -10.37 -2.88
N ALA A 200 14.57 -9.14 -2.65
CA ALA A 200 13.29 -8.63 -3.12
C ALA A 200 13.37 -7.99 -4.52
N ARG A 201 14.56 -7.68 -5.03
CA ARG A 201 14.83 -6.87 -6.23
C ARG A 201 13.89 -7.14 -7.41
N ASP A 202 13.77 -8.41 -7.81
CA ASP A 202 13.05 -8.80 -9.03
C ASP A 202 11.52 -8.77 -8.88
N HIS A 203 11.04 -8.59 -7.64
CA HIS A 203 9.63 -8.70 -7.30
C HIS A 203 9.07 -7.47 -6.57
N LEU A 204 9.94 -6.53 -6.18
CA LEU A 204 9.55 -5.31 -5.47
C LEU A 204 8.89 -4.32 -6.43
N VAL A 205 7.63 -3.98 -6.17
CA VAL A 205 6.83 -3.11 -7.04
C VAL A 205 6.33 -1.85 -6.35
N HIS A 206 6.39 -1.78 -5.02
CA HIS A 206 5.89 -0.64 -4.25
C HIS A 206 6.68 -0.44 -2.95
N VAL A 207 6.74 0.80 -2.50
CA VAL A 207 7.40 1.18 -1.24
C VAL A 207 6.53 2.19 -0.50
N HIS A 208 6.21 1.88 0.77
CA HIS A 208 5.74 2.86 1.74
C HIS A 208 6.94 3.48 2.48
N ALA A 209 7.12 4.77 2.33
CA ALA A 209 7.91 5.56 3.26
C ALA A 209 6.95 6.06 4.34
N ASN A 210 7.18 5.64 5.57
CA ASN A 210 6.31 5.99 6.69
C ASN A 210 7.09 6.06 8.01
N GLU A 211 6.41 6.52 9.04
CA GLU A 211 6.94 6.74 10.38
C GLU A 211 6.04 6.06 11.43
N PRO A 212 6.53 5.79 12.64
CA PRO A 212 5.68 5.36 13.74
C PRO A 212 4.49 6.30 13.93
N GLY A 213 3.28 5.72 14.05
CA GLY A 213 2.04 6.48 14.15
C GLY A 213 1.58 7.15 12.85
N LEU A 214 2.18 6.81 11.71
CA LEU A 214 1.96 7.44 10.40
C LEU A 214 2.16 8.96 10.48
N ASP A 215 3.22 9.38 11.16
CA ASP A 215 3.65 10.79 11.27
C ASP A 215 4.28 11.26 9.96
N VAL A 216 4.62 12.52 9.88
CA VAL A 216 5.33 13.14 8.77
C VAL A 216 6.74 12.56 8.65
N LEU A 217 7.17 12.29 7.45
CA LEU A 217 8.45 11.64 7.17
C LEU A 217 9.64 12.42 7.77
N GLY A 218 10.48 11.71 8.51
CA GLY A 218 11.67 12.25 9.15
C GLY A 218 11.44 12.91 10.50
N ARG A 219 10.20 13.11 10.96
CA ARG A 219 9.93 13.76 12.26
C ARG A 219 10.29 12.89 13.46
N SER A 220 10.04 11.60 13.40
CA SER A 220 10.31 10.73 14.56
C SER A 220 11.80 10.50 14.81
N GLY A 221 12.62 10.58 13.77
CA GLY A 221 14.04 10.22 13.81
C GLY A 221 14.30 8.73 14.06
N GLN A 222 13.26 7.88 13.98
CA GLN A 222 13.38 6.43 14.21
C GLN A 222 13.62 5.67 12.91
N ILE A 223 13.21 6.22 11.78
CA ILE A 223 13.37 5.62 10.45
C ILE A 223 14.56 6.29 9.74
N ASP A 224 15.58 5.52 9.41
CA ASP A 224 16.70 6.01 8.59
C ASP A 224 16.33 5.97 7.10
N HIS A 225 15.58 6.98 6.67
CA HIS A 225 15.17 7.13 5.27
C HIS A 225 16.36 7.23 4.31
N ALA A 226 17.51 7.75 4.77
CA ALA A 226 18.72 7.84 3.94
C ALA A 226 19.30 6.44 3.65
N MET A 227 19.33 5.57 4.67
CA MET A 227 19.79 4.20 4.52
C MET A 227 18.84 3.38 3.63
N ILE A 228 17.53 3.45 3.88
CA ILE A 228 16.52 2.72 3.08
C ILE A 228 16.54 3.20 1.62
N GLY A 229 16.56 4.51 1.38
CA GLY A 229 16.65 5.07 0.04
C GLY A 229 17.90 4.64 -0.71
N LYS A 230 19.06 4.56 -0.01
CA LYS A 230 20.29 4.03 -0.59
C LYS A 230 20.15 2.55 -0.98
N MET A 231 19.60 1.72 -0.11
CA MET A 231 19.41 0.28 -0.39
C MET A 231 18.49 0.05 -1.60
N LEU A 232 17.41 0.85 -1.73
CA LEU A 232 16.52 0.84 -2.90
C LEU A 232 17.28 1.26 -4.18
N ALA A 233 18.12 2.29 -4.10
CA ALA A 233 18.94 2.72 -5.24
C ALA A 233 19.97 1.65 -5.64
N ASP A 234 20.61 0.98 -4.67
CA ASP A 234 21.59 -0.08 -4.90
C ASP A 234 20.98 -1.30 -5.63
N ILE A 235 19.69 -1.59 -5.43
CA ILE A 235 18.96 -2.62 -6.20
C ILE A 235 18.40 -2.10 -7.52
N GLY A 236 18.53 -0.81 -7.82
CA GLY A 236 17.99 -0.19 -9.04
C GLY A 236 16.47 0.01 -9.02
N TYR A 237 15.85 0.12 -7.84
CA TYR A 237 14.42 0.39 -7.75
C TYR A 237 14.09 1.77 -8.32
N ALA A 238 13.15 1.81 -9.27
CA ALA A 238 12.73 3.03 -9.97
C ALA A 238 11.21 3.29 -9.87
N GLY A 239 10.51 2.49 -9.08
CA GLY A 239 9.06 2.60 -8.89
C GLY A 239 8.64 3.74 -7.95
N TYR A 240 7.37 3.71 -7.56
CA TYR A 240 6.81 4.69 -6.63
C TYR A 240 7.29 4.46 -5.20
N VAL A 241 7.61 5.56 -4.52
CA VAL A 241 7.76 5.62 -3.07
C VAL A 241 6.65 6.53 -2.55
N SER A 242 5.71 5.94 -1.84
CA SER A 242 4.52 6.63 -1.33
C SER A 242 4.75 7.09 0.10
N ALA A 243 4.59 8.39 0.37
CA ALA A 243 4.51 8.90 1.74
C ALA A 243 3.20 8.42 2.37
N GLU A 244 3.29 7.40 3.21
CA GLU A 244 2.15 6.90 3.97
C GLU A 244 2.09 7.61 5.32
N GLN A 245 1.58 8.82 5.34
CA GLN A 245 1.30 9.59 6.55
C GLN A 245 -0.19 9.84 6.68
N ARG A 246 -0.69 9.91 7.92
CA ARG A 246 -2.08 10.32 8.17
C ARG A 246 -2.18 11.85 8.24
N MET A 247 -3.36 12.38 7.99
CA MET A 247 -3.66 13.78 8.30
C MET A 247 -3.59 14.00 9.81
N LEU A 248 -2.64 14.82 10.27
CA LEU A 248 -2.43 15.14 11.68
C LEU A 248 -3.18 16.40 12.11
N SER A 249 -3.43 17.32 11.18
CA SER A 249 -4.09 18.60 11.40
C SER A 249 -4.98 18.96 10.24
N GLU A 250 -6.22 19.40 10.50
CA GLU A 250 -7.13 19.86 9.46
C GLU A 250 -6.68 21.15 8.78
N THR A 251 -5.86 21.93 9.44
CA THR A 251 -5.40 23.25 8.97
C THR A 251 -3.99 23.24 8.40
N ASP A 252 -3.18 22.21 8.74
CA ASP A 252 -1.75 22.21 8.44
C ASP A 252 -1.29 21.03 7.56
N TYR A 253 -2.22 20.17 7.15
CA TYR A 253 -1.90 18.94 6.39
C TYR A 253 -1.10 19.17 5.10
N MET A 254 -1.26 20.34 4.47
CA MET A 254 -0.48 20.69 3.27
C MET A 254 0.99 21.02 3.58
N ASN A 255 1.28 21.58 4.76
CA ASN A 255 2.67 21.75 5.23
C ASN A 255 3.28 20.40 5.60
N ASP A 256 2.51 19.53 6.28
CA ASP A 256 2.91 18.16 6.57
C ASP A 256 3.25 17.39 5.28
N ALA A 257 2.41 17.49 4.25
CA ALA A 257 2.69 16.91 2.94
C ALA A 257 3.96 17.47 2.29
N ARG A 258 4.23 18.76 2.45
CA ARG A 258 5.46 19.40 1.95
C ARG A 258 6.71 18.88 2.65
N GLU A 259 6.71 18.77 3.96
CA GLU A 259 7.85 18.22 4.73
C GLU A 259 8.15 16.77 4.31
N SER A 260 7.11 15.95 4.14
CA SER A 260 7.29 14.58 3.64
C SER A 260 7.82 14.55 2.21
N TYR A 261 7.35 15.45 1.33
CA TYR A 261 7.92 15.56 -0.01
C TYR A 261 9.42 15.90 0.01
N GLU A 262 9.84 16.83 0.88
CA GLU A 262 11.25 17.20 1.03
C GLU A 262 12.10 16.00 1.48
N THR A 263 11.57 15.17 2.37
CA THR A 263 12.22 13.92 2.81
C THR A 263 12.30 12.91 1.66
N LEU A 264 11.22 12.71 0.89
CA LEU A 264 11.24 11.86 -0.30
C LEU A 264 12.27 12.34 -1.32
N ARG A 265 12.24 13.62 -1.66
CA ARG A 265 13.19 14.22 -2.61
C ARG A 265 14.63 14.09 -2.15
N ARG A 266 14.87 14.21 -0.86
CA ARG A 266 16.23 14.17 -0.30
C ARG A 266 16.83 12.78 -0.28
N TYR A 267 16.03 11.74 -0.01
CA TYR A 267 16.54 10.41 0.31
C TYR A 267 16.11 9.31 -0.68
N TYR A 268 15.05 9.53 -1.44
CA TYR A 268 14.52 8.56 -2.40
C TYR A 268 14.59 9.05 -3.86
N ASP A 269 15.11 10.25 -4.08
CA ASP A 269 15.37 10.70 -5.43
C ASP A 269 16.63 9.99 -5.96
N ALA A 270 16.43 9.17 -6.97
CA ALA A 270 17.54 8.48 -7.63
C ALA A 270 18.14 9.40 -8.70
N GLY A 271 18.76 10.49 -8.29
CA GLY A 271 19.46 11.52 -9.04
C GLY A 271 19.72 11.34 -10.53
#